data_6f82ccca6485705b4a7afa02afc8c382
#
_entry.id   6f82ccca6485705b4a7afa02afc8c382
#
_cell.length_a   1.000
_cell.length_b   1.000
_cell.length_c   1.000
_cell.angle_alpha   90.00
_cell.angle_beta   90.00
_cell.angle_gamma   90.00
#
_symmetry.space_group_name_H-M   'P 1'
#
loop_
_entity.id
_entity.type
_entity.pdbx_description
1 polymer ?
#
loop_
_entity_poly.entity_id
_entity_poly.type
_entity_poly.pdbx_seq_one_letter_code
_entity_poly.pdbx_strand_id
1 'polypeptide(L)'
;MDKPTAAANFASVRATKIRWFGGWLVFFLCFVAYLDRIAFSVNASRIMEAISITPVQFGVVTTVFSVGYFIFQIPGAMAVERFGSRAVLAVSLVLWSIFTALTGAMSTLVMLAVVRFLFGVGEAPIFPGGNHFFANWFTRQERGRANSLMNGGAYSASVIGPPIIVAIVSALGWRVSFVFCGILGVIAAVIWYFCTRTRPSEHPWVNEQELAFITENNVIATQKAKTKAPWSLFLRQRSFWAIALGYFGTLWTVQFFLYWLPYYLQAARHLSFRTMGFYTSVPWIFIVAGVFSAGALSDLLLRKGFSRYKARNLVCATGLAISAVALVLSTIATSAVGNILWLSLALGMAGFPQTLSWSISTDIGQQFTSTVGSWMNMWGFIAASIVPTVAPIVAKSYGWNQVLIVNAGVIVLGIIGYLLIKTDQPLRMSE
;
A
#
# COMPACT_ATOMS: atom_id res chain seq x y z
N MET A 1 -4.29 60.07 -21.74
CA MET A 1 -4.29 58.75 -22.46
C MET A 1 -3.53 57.77 -21.57
N ASP A 2 -4.27 57.18 -20.62
CA ASP A 2 -3.69 56.18 -19.71
C ASP A 2 -3.58 54.86 -20.44
N LYS A 3 -2.38 54.28 -20.48
CA LYS A 3 -2.15 52.94 -20.94
C LYS A 3 -2.78 51.97 -19.93
N PRO A 4 -3.65 51.04 -20.32
CA PRO A 4 -4.13 50.01 -19.38
C PRO A 4 -2.95 49.17 -18.92
N THR A 5 -2.72 49.17 -17.62
CA THR A 5 -1.71 48.38 -16.94
C THR A 5 -1.93 46.90 -17.20
N ALA A 6 -0.86 46.14 -17.54
CA ALA A 6 -0.84 44.74 -17.84
C ALA A 6 -1.42 43.83 -16.72
N ALA A 7 -1.69 44.38 -15.55
CA ALA A 7 -2.28 43.67 -14.39
C ALA A 7 -3.75 43.27 -14.58
N ALA A 8 -4.49 43.90 -15.52
CA ALA A 8 -5.93 43.66 -15.68
C ALA A 8 -6.26 42.38 -16.49
N ASN A 9 -5.30 41.79 -17.23
CA ASN A 9 -5.53 40.63 -18.08
C ASN A 9 -5.29 39.26 -17.40
N PHE A 10 -4.75 39.26 -16.17
CA PHE A 10 -4.48 37.99 -15.44
C PHE A 10 -5.71 37.40 -14.73
N ALA A 11 -6.78 38.17 -14.56
CA ALA A 11 -7.93 37.78 -13.75
C ALA A 11 -8.90 36.77 -14.43
N SER A 12 -8.76 36.49 -15.73
CA SER A 12 -9.74 35.70 -16.50
C SER A 12 -9.28 34.27 -16.87
N VAL A 13 -8.01 33.95 -16.71
CA VAL A 13 -7.50 32.62 -17.07
C VAL A 13 -7.55 31.69 -15.84
N ARG A 14 -8.35 30.61 -15.92
CA ARG A 14 -8.41 29.61 -14.84
C ARG A 14 -7.12 28.80 -14.78
N ALA A 15 -6.65 28.48 -13.56
CA ALA A 15 -5.54 27.54 -13.35
C ALA A 15 -5.85 26.20 -14.02
N THR A 16 -4.89 25.68 -14.77
CA THR A 16 -4.96 24.32 -15.28
C THR A 16 -4.98 23.32 -14.12
N LYS A 17 -5.34 22.05 -14.39
CA LYS A 17 -5.41 20.99 -13.36
C LYS A 17 -4.45 19.85 -13.69
N ILE A 18 -3.31 20.19 -14.31
CA ILE A 18 -2.31 19.20 -14.76
C ILE A 18 -1.75 18.40 -13.59
N ARG A 19 -1.64 19.01 -12.39
CA ARG A 19 -1.24 18.29 -11.18
C ARG A 19 -2.13 17.08 -10.88
N TRP A 20 -3.46 17.18 -11.11
CA TRP A 20 -4.38 16.07 -10.89
C TRP A 20 -4.26 15.00 -11.96
N PHE A 21 -3.99 15.38 -13.21
CA PHE A 21 -3.66 14.41 -14.26
C PHE A 21 -2.41 13.60 -13.88
N GLY A 22 -1.33 14.27 -13.43
CA GLY A 22 -0.15 13.58 -12.88
C GLY A 22 -0.48 12.68 -11.68
N GLY A 23 -1.39 13.13 -10.81
CA GLY A 23 -1.89 12.32 -9.68
C GLY A 23 -2.59 11.03 -10.12
N TRP A 24 -3.42 11.09 -11.15
CA TRP A 24 -4.06 9.91 -11.74
C TRP A 24 -3.06 8.99 -12.45
N LEU A 25 -1.98 9.52 -13.01
CA LEU A 25 -0.89 8.67 -13.50
C LEU A 25 -0.20 7.93 -12.35
N VAL A 26 0.06 8.58 -11.21
CA VAL A 26 0.60 7.88 -10.03
C VAL A 26 -0.37 6.80 -9.53
N PHE A 27 -1.69 7.06 -9.52
CA PHE A 27 -2.70 6.02 -9.27
C PHE A 27 -2.51 4.83 -10.19
N PHE A 28 -2.36 5.08 -11.49
CA PHE A 28 -2.18 4.01 -12.48
C PHE A 28 -0.88 3.24 -12.28
N LEU A 29 0.23 3.90 -11.90
CA LEU A 29 1.48 3.23 -11.55
C LEU A 29 1.30 2.28 -10.36
N CYS A 30 0.61 2.73 -9.30
CA CYS A 30 0.32 1.90 -8.15
C CYS A 30 -0.64 0.76 -8.48
N PHE A 31 -1.60 0.99 -9.40
CA PHE A 31 -2.47 -0.06 -9.92
C PHE A 31 -1.65 -1.15 -10.63
N VAL A 32 -0.72 -0.79 -11.53
CA VAL A 32 0.14 -1.76 -12.22
C VAL A 32 1.00 -2.54 -11.24
N ALA A 33 1.65 -1.86 -10.28
CA ALA A 33 2.48 -2.51 -9.27
C ALA A 33 1.71 -3.57 -8.46
N TYR A 34 0.49 -3.25 -8.04
CA TYR A 34 -0.34 -4.22 -7.30
C TYR A 34 -0.95 -5.29 -8.20
N LEU A 35 -1.24 -4.99 -9.47
CA LEU A 35 -1.68 -6.00 -10.44
C LEU A 35 -0.60 -7.09 -10.62
N ASP A 36 0.68 -6.71 -10.66
CA ASP A 36 1.82 -7.64 -10.73
C ASP A 36 1.88 -8.57 -9.51
N ARG A 37 1.66 -8.03 -8.32
CA ARG A 37 1.58 -8.82 -7.07
C ARG A 37 0.37 -9.75 -7.07
N ILE A 38 -0.79 -9.29 -7.54
CA ILE A 38 -2.01 -10.08 -7.68
C ILE A 38 -1.82 -11.19 -8.71
N ALA A 39 -1.16 -10.91 -9.85
CA ALA A 39 -0.85 -11.94 -10.84
C ALA A 39 -0.01 -13.07 -10.25
N PHE A 40 0.96 -12.77 -9.40
CA PHE A 40 1.76 -13.77 -8.72
C PHE A 40 0.93 -14.60 -7.72
N SER A 41 0.12 -13.94 -6.91
CA SER A 41 -0.72 -14.58 -5.89
C SER A 41 -1.82 -15.46 -6.51
N VAL A 42 -2.53 -14.98 -7.53
CA VAL A 42 -3.59 -15.72 -8.25
C VAL A 42 -3.03 -16.96 -8.94
N ASN A 43 -1.82 -16.89 -9.47
CA ASN A 43 -1.15 -17.99 -10.15
C ASN A 43 -0.40 -18.95 -9.19
N ALA A 44 -0.49 -18.77 -7.88
CA ALA A 44 0.30 -19.52 -6.90
C ALA A 44 0.24 -21.03 -7.12
N SER A 45 -0.96 -21.63 -7.24
CA SER A 45 -1.14 -23.06 -7.47
C SER A 45 -0.49 -23.54 -8.77
N ARG A 46 -0.66 -22.78 -9.85
CA ARG A 46 -0.13 -23.11 -11.18
C ARG A 46 1.38 -23.01 -11.27
N ILE A 47 1.97 -22.00 -10.58
CA ILE A 47 3.42 -21.85 -10.47
C ILE A 47 4.00 -23.01 -9.69
N MET A 48 3.42 -23.34 -8.52
CA MET A 48 3.89 -24.42 -7.67
C MET A 48 3.85 -25.76 -8.39
N GLU A 49 2.79 -26.04 -9.12
CA GLU A 49 2.66 -27.25 -9.94
C GLU A 49 3.69 -27.27 -11.08
N ALA A 50 3.81 -26.18 -11.83
CA ALA A 50 4.66 -26.12 -13.03
C ALA A 50 6.17 -26.26 -12.77
N ILE A 51 6.65 -25.81 -11.60
CA ILE A 51 8.08 -25.89 -11.24
C ILE A 51 8.34 -26.81 -10.03
N SER A 52 7.31 -27.59 -9.63
CA SER A 52 7.37 -28.61 -8.57
C SER A 52 7.89 -28.06 -7.23
N ILE A 53 7.38 -26.92 -6.78
CA ILE A 53 7.71 -26.30 -5.49
C ILE A 53 6.57 -26.38 -4.50
N THR A 54 6.92 -26.46 -3.22
CA THR A 54 5.97 -26.50 -2.12
C THR A 54 5.41 -25.10 -1.80
N PRO A 55 4.25 -24.99 -1.11
CA PRO A 55 3.73 -23.70 -0.63
C PRO A 55 4.72 -22.93 0.25
N VAL A 56 5.54 -23.64 1.05
CA VAL A 56 6.58 -23.01 1.88
C VAL A 56 7.64 -22.36 1.00
N GLN A 57 8.12 -23.05 -0.06
CA GLN A 57 9.09 -22.51 -1.00
C GLN A 57 8.51 -21.31 -1.78
N PHE A 58 7.24 -21.36 -2.18
CA PHE A 58 6.54 -20.22 -2.78
C PHE A 58 6.48 -19.02 -1.83
N GLY A 59 6.19 -19.29 -0.55
CA GLY A 59 6.21 -18.28 0.51
C GLY A 59 7.60 -17.62 0.67
N VAL A 60 8.67 -18.44 0.65
CA VAL A 60 10.07 -17.93 0.68
C VAL A 60 10.34 -17.02 -0.51
N VAL A 61 9.94 -17.38 -1.72
CA VAL A 61 10.07 -16.54 -2.92
C VAL A 61 9.36 -15.20 -2.74
N THR A 62 8.16 -15.21 -2.13
CA THR A 62 7.41 -13.98 -1.83
C THR A 62 8.11 -13.14 -0.76
N THR A 63 8.71 -13.77 0.25
CA THR A 63 9.53 -13.08 1.26
C THR A 63 10.76 -12.45 0.62
N VAL A 64 11.44 -13.15 -0.28
CA VAL A 64 12.63 -12.66 -1.01
C VAL A 64 12.29 -11.39 -1.82
N PHE A 65 11.13 -11.33 -2.46
CA PHE A 65 10.62 -10.10 -3.06
C PHE A 65 10.51 -8.97 -2.03
N SER A 66 9.87 -9.23 -0.89
CA SER A 66 9.68 -8.23 0.17
C SER A 66 11.01 -7.71 0.73
N VAL A 67 12.02 -8.58 0.84
CA VAL A 67 13.38 -8.21 1.26
C VAL A 67 14.04 -7.30 0.25
N GLY A 68 13.97 -7.62 -1.05
CA GLY A 68 14.47 -6.75 -2.12
C GLY A 68 13.83 -5.37 -2.10
N TYR A 69 12.49 -5.35 -2.00
CA TYR A 69 11.71 -4.11 -1.88
C TYR A 69 12.13 -3.27 -0.67
N PHE A 70 12.21 -3.90 0.52
CA PHE A 70 12.55 -3.20 1.76
C PHE A 70 13.97 -2.62 1.75
N ILE A 71 14.97 -3.41 1.35
CA ILE A 71 16.38 -2.98 1.33
C ILE A 71 16.57 -1.80 0.37
N PHE A 72 15.95 -1.85 -0.80
CA PHE A 72 16.13 -0.85 -1.84
C PHE A 72 15.16 0.35 -1.75
N GLN A 73 14.25 0.38 -0.76
CA GLN A 73 13.36 1.52 -0.56
C GLN A 73 14.12 2.82 -0.23
N ILE A 74 15.15 2.74 0.63
CA ILE A 74 15.99 3.91 0.98
C ILE A 74 16.87 4.33 -0.19
N PRO A 75 17.67 3.44 -0.81
CA PRO A 75 18.42 3.78 -2.03
C PRO A 75 17.52 4.33 -3.15
N GLY A 76 16.34 3.77 -3.32
CA GLY A 76 15.35 4.26 -4.28
C GLY A 76 14.87 5.69 -3.97
N ALA A 77 14.60 6.00 -2.71
CA ALA A 77 14.25 7.35 -2.29
C ALA A 77 15.39 8.35 -2.54
N MET A 78 16.65 7.97 -2.25
CA MET A 78 17.83 8.79 -2.54
C MET A 78 18.00 9.02 -4.06
N ALA A 79 17.74 7.99 -4.87
CA ALA A 79 17.77 8.14 -6.33
C ALA A 79 16.69 9.13 -6.80
N VAL A 80 15.48 9.08 -6.24
CA VAL A 80 14.39 10.01 -6.55
C VAL A 80 14.76 11.46 -6.18
N GLU A 81 15.39 11.67 -5.02
CA GLU A 81 15.85 13.00 -4.60
C GLU A 81 16.93 13.55 -5.53
N ARG A 82 17.83 12.70 -6.02
CA ARG A 82 18.96 13.10 -6.87
C ARG A 82 18.56 13.29 -8.33
N PHE A 83 17.78 12.38 -8.90
CA PHE A 83 17.50 12.32 -10.34
C PHE A 83 16.05 12.74 -10.67
N GLY A 84 15.21 12.98 -9.67
CA GLY A 84 13.81 13.36 -9.82
C GLY A 84 12.87 12.17 -10.03
N SER A 85 11.60 12.38 -9.65
CA SER A 85 10.56 11.35 -9.74
C SER A 85 10.27 10.89 -11.17
N ARG A 86 10.35 11.78 -12.17
CA ARG A 86 10.09 11.44 -13.57
C ARG A 86 10.99 10.33 -14.08
N ALA A 87 12.30 10.52 -13.99
CA ALA A 87 13.29 9.58 -14.54
C ALA A 87 13.32 8.27 -13.71
N VAL A 88 13.37 8.40 -12.39
CA VAL A 88 13.51 7.22 -11.51
C VAL A 88 12.28 6.32 -11.61
N LEU A 89 11.05 6.86 -11.57
CA LEU A 89 9.86 6.04 -11.71
C LEU A 89 9.73 5.39 -13.10
N ALA A 90 10.11 6.09 -14.16
CA ALA A 90 10.12 5.51 -15.51
C ALA A 90 11.10 4.32 -15.61
N VAL A 91 12.34 4.48 -15.15
CA VAL A 91 13.35 3.41 -15.14
C VAL A 91 12.90 2.25 -14.26
N SER A 92 12.41 2.54 -13.06
CA SER A 92 11.86 1.55 -12.13
C SER A 92 10.74 0.74 -12.76
N LEU A 93 9.78 1.40 -13.41
CA LEU A 93 8.67 0.75 -14.15
C LEU A 93 9.18 -0.21 -15.21
N VAL A 94 10.14 0.21 -16.04
CA VAL A 94 10.72 -0.67 -17.06
C VAL A 94 11.41 -1.87 -16.41
N LEU A 95 12.24 -1.63 -15.39
CA LEU A 95 12.99 -2.69 -14.73
C LEU A 95 12.05 -3.73 -14.10
N TRP A 96 11.09 -3.29 -13.27
CA TRP A 96 10.21 -4.27 -12.65
C TRP A 96 9.28 -4.95 -13.65
N SER A 97 8.88 -4.27 -14.73
CA SER A 97 8.06 -4.88 -15.79
C SER A 97 8.80 -5.98 -16.53
N ILE A 98 10.09 -5.80 -16.79
CA ILE A 98 10.95 -6.85 -17.34
C ILE A 98 10.99 -8.05 -16.38
N PHE A 99 11.20 -7.83 -15.08
CA PHE A 99 11.23 -8.93 -14.10
C PHE A 99 9.84 -9.56 -13.88
N THR A 100 8.75 -8.79 -14.04
CA THR A 100 7.40 -9.34 -14.09
C THR A 100 7.24 -10.30 -15.26
N ALA A 101 7.57 -9.88 -16.47
CA ALA A 101 7.50 -10.75 -17.65
C ALA A 101 8.39 -11.99 -17.51
N LEU A 102 9.63 -11.81 -17.03
CA LEU A 102 10.57 -12.90 -16.78
C LEU A 102 10.05 -13.90 -15.74
N THR A 103 9.23 -13.49 -14.77
CA THR A 103 8.59 -14.40 -13.79
C THR A 103 7.84 -15.54 -14.52
N GLY A 104 7.17 -15.23 -15.64
CA GLY A 104 6.48 -16.23 -16.46
C GLY A 104 7.39 -17.24 -17.17
N ALA A 105 8.68 -16.90 -17.36
CA ALA A 105 9.64 -17.77 -18.03
C ALA A 105 10.45 -18.67 -17.07
N MET A 106 10.32 -18.45 -15.74
CA MET A 106 11.13 -19.19 -14.77
C MET A 106 10.70 -20.64 -14.65
N SER A 107 11.67 -21.55 -14.56
CA SER A 107 11.47 -23.00 -14.48
C SER A 107 12.06 -23.64 -13.22
N THR A 108 12.79 -22.87 -12.40
CA THR A 108 13.36 -23.37 -11.14
C THR A 108 13.09 -22.42 -9.99
N LEU A 109 13.12 -22.95 -8.75
CA LEU A 109 12.94 -22.16 -7.53
C LEU A 109 13.98 -21.02 -7.44
N VAL A 110 15.25 -21.29 -7.73
CA VAL A 110 16.34 -20.31 -7.61
C VAL A 110 16.15 -19.18 -8.61
N MET A 111 15.88 -19.50 -9.88
CA MET A 111 15.62 -18.47 -10.90
C MET A 111 14.41 -17.61 -10.53
N LEU A 112 13.33 -18.23 -10.06
CA LEU A 112 12.16 -17.51 -9.61
C LEU A 112 12.47 -16.59 -8.43
N ALA A 113 13.22 -17.05 -7.44
CA ALA A 113 13.62 -16.25 -6.29
C ALA A 113 14.49 -15.04 -6.71
N VAL A 114 15.49 -15.24 -7.59
CA VAL A 114 16.34 -14.16 -8.10
C VAL A 114 15.52 -13.11 -8.85
N VAL A 115 14.64 -13.54 -9.76
CA VAL A 115 13.80 -12.64 -10.53
C VAL A 115 12.83 -11.86 -9.62
N ARG A 116 12.26 -12.53 -8.61
CA ARG A 116 11.37 -11.86 -7.64
C ARG A 116 12.11 -10.91 -6.70
N PHE A 117 13.37 -11.20 -6.35
CA PHE A 117 14.22 -10.24 -5.63
C PHE A 117 14.46 -8.97 -6.47
N LEU A 118 14.88 -9.14 -7.73
CA LEU A 118 15.13 -8.04 -8.64
C LEU A 118 13.85 -7.24 -8.98
N PHE A 119 12.72 -7.93 -9.07
CA PHE A 119 11.41 -7.27 -9.15
C PHE A 119 11.17 -6.36 -7.95
N GLY A 120 11.44 -6.85 -6.71
CA GLY A 120 11.33 -6.04 -5.50
C GLY A 120 12.25 -4.82 -5.48
N VAL A 121 13.49 -4.98 -5.93
CA VAL A 121 14.45 -3.88 -6.11
C VAL A 121 13.90 -2.82 -7.09
N GLY A 122 13.40 -3.27 -8.24
CA GLY A 122 12.84 -2.39 -9.27
C GLY A 122 11.58 -1.64 -8.80
N GLU A 123 10.72 -2.28 -8.00
CA GLU A 123 9.46 -1.70 -7.52
C GLU A 123 9.66 -0.76 -6.31
N ALA A 124 10.76 -0.89 -5.57
CA ALA A 124 11.01 -0.15 -4.33
C ALA A 124 10.84 1.38 -4.41
N PRO A 125 11.21 2.08 -5.51
CA PRO A 125 11.06 3.52 -5.61
C PRO A 125 9.63 4.04 -5.78
N ILE A 126 8.61 3.18 -6.00
CA ILE A 126 7.24 3.60 -6.38
C ILE A 126 6.62 4.56 -5.36
N PHE A 127 6.59 4.19 -4.08
CA PHE A 127 5.98 5.02 -3.03
C PHE A 127 6.82 6.27 -2.70
N PRO A 128 8.16 6.18 -2.51
CA PRO A 128 8.99 7.37 -2.37
C PRO A 128 8.87 8.33 -3.57
N GLY A 129 8.87 7.80 -4.79
CA GLY A 129 8.77 8.59 -6.02
C GLY A 129 7.42 9.27 -6.19
N GLY A 130 6.34 8.57 -5.88
CA GLY A 130 4.99 9.14 -5.88
C GLY A 130 4.85 10.26 -4.83
N ASN A 131 5.34 10.03 -3.62
CA ASN A 131 5.36 11.05 -2.56
C ASN A 131 6.21 12.28 -2.94
N HIS A 132 7.37 12.07 -3.57
CA HIS A 132 8.21 13.16 -4.07
C HIS A 132 7.50 13.95 -5.18
N PHE A 133 6.82 13.26 -6.10
CA PHE A 133 5.99 13.91 -7.12
C PHE A 133 4.91 14.77 -6.47
N PHE A 134 4.15 14.23 -5.52
CA PHE A 134 3.10 14.98 -4.81
C PHE A 134 3.64 16.15 -3.99
N ALA A 135 4.83 16.01 -3.39
CA ALA A 135 5.46 17.11 -2.67
C ALA A 135 5.80 18.30 -3.58
N ASN A 136 6.14 18.05 -4.84
CA ASN A 136 6.48 19.09 -5.82
C ASN A 136 5.25 19.69 -6.53
N TRP A 137 4.21 18.88 -6.77
CA TRP A 137 3.08 19.24 -7.62
C TRP A 137 1.83 19.68 -6.87
N PHE A 138 1.68 19.31 -5.60
CA PHE A 138 0.47 19.56 -4.83
C PHE A 138 0.72 20.49 -3.66
N THR A 139 -0.25 21.35 -3.39
CA THR A 139 -0.26 22.19 -2.19
C THR A 139 -0.36 21.32 -0.94
N ARG A 140 0.07 21.81 0.21
CA ARG A 140 -0.01 21.08 1.49
C ARG A 140 -1.43 20.58 1.82
N GLN A 141 -2.43 21.39 1.48
CA GLN A 141 -3.84 21.05 1.73
C GLN A 141 -4.34 19.91 0.82
N GLU A 142 -3.79 19.79 -0.39
CA GLU A 142 -4.17 18.77 -1.36
C GLU A 142 -3.40 17.46 -1.23
N ARG A 143 -2.22 17.46 -0.58
CA ARG A 143 -1.33 16.27 -0.47
C ARG A 143 -2.01 15.05 0.12
N GLY A 144 -2.91 15.24 1.10
CA GLY A 144 -3.68 14.14 1.67
C GLY A 144 -4.54 13.43 0.62
N ARG A 145 -5.25 14.22 -0.21
CA ARG A 145 -6.06 13.69 -1.33
C ARG A 145 -5.20 13.07 -2.41
N ALA A 146 -4.05 13.68 -2.73
CA ALA A 146 -3.12 13.12 -3.70
C ALA A 146 -2.55 11.77 -3.25
N ASN A 147 -2.15 11.64 -1.98
CA ASN A 147 -1.68 10.38 -1.41
C ASN A 147 -2.76 9.29 -1.40
N SER A 148 -4.04 9.66 -1.29
CA SER A 148 -5.14 8.70 -1.40
C SER A 148 -5.22 8.06 -2.80
N LEU A 149 -4.73 8.71 -3.85
CA LEU A 149 -4.66 8.13 -5.19
C LEU A 149 -3.71 6.94 -5.26
N MET A 150 -2.58 6.96 -4.52
CA MET A 150 -1.65 5.81 -4.48
C MET A 150 -2.32 4.56 -3.90
N ASN A 151 -2.96 4.71 -2.74
CA ASN A 151 -3.69 3.61 -2.12
C ASN A 151 -4.91 3.20 -2.95
N GLY A 152 -5.60 4.18 -3.57
CA GLY A 152 -6.71 3.94 -4.47
C GLY A 152 -6.31 3.06 -5.66
N GLY A 153 -5.15 3.32 -6.28
CA GLY A 153 -4.59 2.47 -7.34
C GLY A 153 -4.33 1.04 -6.87
N ALA A 154 -3.66 0.90 -5.72
CA ALA A 154 -3.34 -0.39 -5.12
C ALA A 154 -4.60 -1.23 -4.81
N TYR A 155 -5.59 -0.62 -4.17
CA TYR A 155 -6.84 -1.32 -3.84
C TYR A 155 -7.70 -1.61 -5.06
N SER A 156 -7.74 -0.70 -6.05
CA SER A 156 -8.45 -0.96 -7.31
C SER A 156 -7.86 -2.17 -8.04
N ALA A 157 -6.53 -2.31 -8.08
CA ALA A 157 -5.89 -3.50 -8.62
C ALA A 157 -6.28 -4.77 -7.84
N SER A 158 -6.37 -4.69 -6.51
CA SER A 158 -6.76 -5.83 -5.68
C SER A 158 -8.22 -6.25 -5.87
N VAL A 159 -9.11 -5.30 -6.23
CA VAL A 159 -10.52 -5.58 -6.55
C VAL A 159 -10.67 -6.14 -7.98
N ILE A 160 -10.07 -5.47 -8.97
CA ILE A 160 -10.33 -5.78 -10.39
C ILE A 160 -9.31 -6.79 -10.94
N GLY A 161 -8.12 -6.84 -10.35
CA GLY A 161 -7.01 -7.68 -10.81
C GLY A 161 -7.31 -9.17 -10.82
N PRO A 162 -7.83 -9.78 -9.75
CA PRO A 162 -8.05 -11.23 -9.73
C PRO A 162 -8.93 -11.73 -10.87
N PRO A 163 -10.12 -11.16 -11.18
CA PRO A 163 -10.90 -11.55 -12.35
C PRO A 163 -10.18 -11.36 -13.68
N ILE A 164 -9.46 -10.25 -13.86
CA ILE A 164 -8.69 -9.98 -15.08
C ILE A 164 -7.61 -11.05 -15.28
N ILE A 165 -6.81 -11.31 -14.23
CA ILE A 165 -5.75 -12.33 -14.32
C ILE A 165 -6.33 -13.71 -14.58
N VAL A 166 -7.43 -14.08 -13.90
CA VAL A 166 -8.11 -15.37 -14.15
C VAL A 166 -8.61 -15.46 -15.59
N ALA A 167 -9.17 -14.41 -16.17
CA ALA A 167 -9.61 -14.40 -17.56
C ALA A 167 -8.44 -14.64 -18.52
N ILE A 168 -7.33 -13.92 -18.34
CA ILE A 168 -6.11 -14.08 -19.16
C ILE A 168 -5.55 -15.50 -19.02
N VAL A 169 -5.43 -15.98 -17.79
CA VAL A 169 -4.89 -17.31 -17.50
C VAL A 169 -5.76 -18.43 -18.08
N SER A 170 -7.08 -18.27 -18.04
CA SER A 170 -8.02 -19.26 -18.60
C SER A 170 -7.97 -19.31 -20.12
N ALA A 171 -7.68 -18.19 -20.78
CA ALA A 171 -7.63 -18.11 -22.25
C ALA A 171 -6.22 -18.44 -22.81
N LEU A 172 -5.16 -17.94 -22.16
CA LEU A 172 -3.80 -17.91 -22.73
C LEU A 172 -2.74 -18.59 -21.85
N GLY A 173 -3.12 -19.05 -20.65
CA GLY A 173 -2.23 -19.68 -19.70
C GLY A 173 -1.55 -18.68 -18.74
N TRP A 174 -1.03 -19.22 -17.63
CA TRP A 174 -0.50 -18.40 -16.54
C TRP A 174 0.77 -17.61 -16.89
N ARG A 175 1.62 -18.18 -17.76
CA ARG A 175 2.85 -17.49 -18.20
C ARG A 175 2.56 -16.21 -18.96
N VAL A 176 1.53 -16.23 -19.83
CA VAL A 176 1.13 -15.06 -20.62
C VAL A 176 0.59 -13.94 -19.73
N SER A 177 -0.02 -14.25 -18.57
CA SER A 177 -0.48 -13.22 -17.64
C SER A 177 0.66 -12.32 -17.15
N PHE A 178 1.86 -12.87 -16.95
CA PHE A 178 3.04 -12.08 -16.56
C PHE A 178 3.60 -11.24 -17.71
N VAL A 179 3.57 -11.77 -18.93
CA VAL A 179 3.95 -11.00 -20.12
C VAL A 179 2.99 -9.83 -20.31
N PHE A 180 1.68 -10.07 -20.17
CA PHE A 180 0.66 -9.01 -20.24
C PHE A 180 0.92 -7.90 -19.21
N CYS A 181 1.16 -8.26 -17.93
CA CYS A 181 1.49 -7.31 -16.89
C CYS A 181 2.77 -6.54 -17.20
N GLY A 182 3.82 -7.22 -17.67
CA GLY A 182 5.07 -6.58 -18.07
C GLY A 182 4.88 -5.57 -19.21
N ILE A 183 4.12 -5.91 -20.26
CA ILE A 183 3.81 -4.99 -21.35
C ILE A 183 3.03 -3.78 -20.83
N LEU A 184 2.02 -4.00 -19.98
CA LEU A 184 1.23 -2.93 -19.38
C LEU A 184 2.11 -1.96 -18.58
N GLY A 185 3.09 -2.50 -17.83
CA GLY A 185 4.02 -1.69 -17.07
C GLY A 185 4.99 -0.87 -17.94
N VAL A 186 5.47 -1.44 -19.06
CA VAL A 186 6.29 -0.69 -20.02
C VAL A 186 5.48 0.43 -20.67
N ILE A 187 4.22 0.17 -21.04
CA ILE A 187 3.30 1.20 -21.57
C ILE A 187 3.11 2.31 -20.52
N ALA A 188 2.89 1.94 -19.27
CA ALA A 188 2.76 2.89 -18.16
C ALA A 188 4.04 3.72 -17.99
N ALA A 189 5.24 3.13 -18.13
CA ALA A 189 6.52 3.83 -18.07
C ALA A 189 6.66 4.88 -19.18
N VAL A 190 6.28 4.53 -20.41
CA VAL A 190 6.31 5.45 -21.56
C VAL A 190 5.35 6.61 -21.32
N ILE A 191 4.09 6.32 -20.94
CA ILE A 191 3.09 7.36 -20.64
C ILE A 191 3.59 8.27 -19.53
N TRP A 192 4.09 7.69 -18.42
CA TRP A 192 4.64 8.44 -17.30
C TRP A 192 5.76 9.38 -17.75
N TYR A 193 6.74 8.86 -18.47
CA TYR A 193 7.92 9.62 -18.87
C TYR A 193 7.58 10.80 -19.78
N PHE A 194 6.68 10.62 -20.75
CA PHE A 194 6.33 11.68 -21.70
C PHE A 194 5.31 12.67 -21.14
N CYS A 195 4.36 12.20 -20.33
CA CYS A 195 3.27 13.02 -19.80
C CYS A 195 3.55 13.68 -18.44
N THR A 196 4.74 13.49 -17.84
CA THR A 196 5.07 14.12 -16.56
C THR A 196 6.40 14.85 -16.59
N ARG A 197 6.61 15.71 -15.61
CA ARG A 197 7.89 16.36 -15.33
C ARG A 197 8.16 16.30 -13.83
N THR A 198 9.42 16.43 -13.43
CA THR A 198 9.77 16.42 -12.01
C THR A 198 9.24 17.66 -11.30
N ARG A 199 9.29 18.82 -11.96
CA ARG A 199 8.79 20.08 -11.41
C ARG A 199 7.66 20.65 -12.28
N PRO A 200 6.66 21.30 -11.68
CA PRO A 200 5.56 21.95 -12.43
C PRO A 200 6.04 22.98 -13.45
N SER A 201 7.10 23.75 -13.11
CA SER A 201 7.69 24.78 -14.00
C SER A 201 8.31 24.23 -15.29
N GLU A 202 8.63 22.94 -15.35
CA GLU A 202 9.20 22.28 -16.52
C GLU A 202 8.12 21.75 -17.47
N HIS A 203 6.84 21.83 -17.08
CA HIS A 203 5.76 21.14 -17.80
C HIS A 203 5.07 22.08 -18.79
N PRO A 204 5.04 21.75 -20.10
CA PRO A 204 4.54 22.67 -21.14
C PRO A 204 3.03 22.96 -21.04
N TRP A 205 2.25 22.14 -20.36
CA TRP A 205 0.81 22.29 -20.22
C TRP A 205 0.37 23.00 -18.94
N VAL A 206 1.31 23.31 -18.04
CA VAL A 206 1.03 24.05 -16.81
C VAL A 206 1.04 25.55 -17.14
N ASN A 207 -0.07 26.24 -16.84
CA ASN A 207 -0.14 27.67 -17.02
C ASN A 207 0.42 28.42 -15.79
N GLU A 208 0.68 29.73 -15.97
CA GLU A 208 1.24 30.57 -14.91
C GLU A 208 0.38 30.59 -13.66
N GLN A 209 -0.95 30.52 -13.79
CA GLN A 209 -1.88 30.53 -12.66
C GLN A 209 -1.77 29.25 -11.84
N GLU A 210 -1.64 28.05 -12.45
CA GLU A 210 -1.43 26.81 -11.72
C GLU A 210 -0.05 26.82 -11.05
N LEU A 211 0.99 27.30 -11.75
CA LEU A 211 2.33 27.40 -11.22
C LEU A 211 2.37 28.34 -10.00
N ALA A 212 1.77 29.52 -10.09
CA ALA A 212 1.65 30.48 -8.98
C ALA A 212 0.91 29.85 -7.80
N PHE A 213 -0.25 29.20 -8.04
CA PHE A 213 -1.04 28.52 -7.02
C PHE A 213 -0.22 27.47 -6.25
N ILE A 214 0.57 26.64 -6.96
CA ILE A 214 1.42 25.62 -6.34
C ILE A 214 2.55 26.28 -5.54
N THR A 215 3.20 27.29 -6.10
CA THR A 215 4.39 27.93 -5.51
C THR A 215 4.04 28.72 -4.26
N GLU A 216 3.04 29.59 -4.29
CA GLU A 216 2.60 30.41 -3.16
C GLU A 216 2.21 29.56 -1.95
N ASN A 217 1.50 28.45 -2.18
CA ASN A 217 1.07 27.56 -1.11
C ASN A 217 2.16 26.61 -0.59
N ASN A 218 3.34 26.57 -1.25
CA ASN A 218 4.49 25.75 -0.84
C ASN A 218 5.63 26.55 -0.19
N VAL A 219 5.80 27.86 -0.49
CA VAL A 219 6.89 28.72 0.01
C VAL A 219 6.93 28.83 1.53
N ILE A 220 5.79 28.80 2.20
CA ILE A 220 5.69 28.90 3.68
C ILE A 220 6.38 27.70 4.40
N ALA A 221 6.79 26.66 3.67
CA ALA A 221 7.29 25.40 4.21
C ALA A 221 8.81 25.30 4.38
N THR A 222 9.57 26.11 3.68
CA THR A 222 11.05 25.99 3.60
C THR A 222 11.78 26.55 4.81
N GLN A 223 11.09 27.28 5.68
CA GLN A 223 11.71 28.00 6.82
C GLN A 223 11.75 27.22 8.15
N LYS A 224 11.13 26.04 8.27
CA LYS A 224 11.32 25.25 9.49
C LYS A 224 12.66 24.51 9.44
N ALA A 225 13.58 24.93 10.30
CA ALA A 225 14.87 24.28 10.54
C ALA A 225 14.69 22.76 10.63
N LYS A 226 15.53 21.98 9.92
CA LYS A 226 15.60 20.53 10.00
C LYS A 226 16.17 20.11 11.37
N THR A 227 15.34 20.13 12.40
CA THR A 227 15.70 19.58 13.70
C THR A 227 15.86 18.07 13.53
N LYS A 228 16.99 17.53 13.97
CA LYS A 228 17.21 16.08 13.96
C LYS A 228 16.21 15.40 14.91
N ALA A 229 15.63 14.29 14.50
CA ALA A 229 14.72 13.54 15.33
C ALA A 229 15.47 12.98 16.57
N PRO A 230 14.93 13.14 17.79
CA PRO A 230 15.56 12.66 19.00
C PRO A 230 15.32 11.15 19.21
N TRP A 231 16.00 10.32 18.44
CA TRP A 231 15.79 8.87 18.41
C TRP A 231 15.95 8.20 19.79
N SER A 232 16.96 8.61 20.57
CA SER A 232 17.19 8.07 21.90
C SER A 232 15.99 8.29 22.83
N LEU A 233 15.31 9.43 22.68
CA LEU A 233 14.13 9.78 23.45
C LEU A 233 12.89 9.03 22.94
N PHE A 234 12.72 8.91 21.63
CA PHE A 234 11.59 8.18 21.03
C PHE A 234 11.60 6.69 21.39
N LEU A 235 12.77 6.03 21.32
CA LEU A 235 12.93 4.62 21.66
C LEU A 235 12.60 4.29 23.13
N ARG A 236 12.63 5.28 24.03
CA ARG A 236 12.24 5.13 25.44
C ARG A 236 10.75 5.32 25.68
N GLN A 237 9.98 5.75 24.68
CA GLN A 237 8.55 6.08 24.86
C GLN A 237 7.64 4.93 24.45
N ARG A 238 6.72 4.55 25.34
CA ARG A 238 5.76 3.47 25.12
C ARG A 238 4.93 3.65 23.84
N SER A 239 4.42 4.86 23.58
CA SER A 239 3.56 5.13 22.42
C SER A 239 4.29 4.92 21.09
N PHE A 240 5.63 5.08 21.04
CA PHE A 240 6.46 4.87 19.87
C PHE A 240 6.57 3.39 19.47
N TRP A 241 6.66 2.49 20.43
CA TRP A 241 6.62 1.05 20.22
C TRP A 241 5.20 0.53 20.01
N ALA A 242 4.25 1.12 20.71
CA ALA A 242 2.85 0.73 20.64
C ALA A 242 2.24 0.95 19.26
N ILE A 243 2.56 2.07 18.58
CA ILE A 243 2.09 2.30 17.21
C ILE A 243 2.73 1.33 16.21
N ALA A 244 3.99 0.97 16.42
CA ALA A 244 4.69 -0.05 15.63
C ALA A 244 4.01 -1.41 15.75
N LEU A 245 3.70 -1.84 16.98
CA LEU A 245 3.01 -3.09 17.27
C LEU A 245 1.57 -3.11 16.68
N GLY A 246 0.86 -1.98 16.80
CA GLY A 246 -0.48 -1.82 16.23
C GLY A 246 -0.48 -2.02 14.72
N TYR A 247 0.43 -1.37 14.03
CA TYR A 247 0.51 -1.44 12.57
C TYR A 247 1.09 -2.76 12.05
N PHE A 248 1.97 -3.40 12.83
CA PHE A 248 2.45 -4.76 12.58
C PHE A 248 1.27 -5.75 12.47
N GLY A 249 0.37 -5.77 13.46
CA GLY A 249 -0.82 -6.63 13.43
C GLY A 249 -1.77 -6.30 12.27
N THR A 250 -1.88 -5.02 11.93
CA THR A 250 -2.70 -4.57 10.80
C THR A 250 -2.16 -5.09 9.47
N LEU A 251 -0.88 -4.84 9.18
CA LEU A 251 -0.28 -5.28 7.91
C LEU A 251 -0.09 -6.78 7.82
N TRP A 252 0.11 -7.48 8.95
CA TRP A 252 0.09 -8.95 8.98
C TRP A 252 -1.17 -9.50 8.33
N THR A 253 -2.33 -8.99 8.73
CA THR A 253 -3.62 -9.42 8.18
C THR A 253 -3.75 -9.07 6.70
N VAL A 254 -3.51 -7.83 6.32
CA VAL A 254 -3.66 -7.37 4.93
C VAL A 254 -2.78 -8.19 3.98
N GLN A 255 -1.55 -8.52 4.39
CA GLN A 255 -0.62 -9.28 3.56
C GLN A 255 -1.00 -10.75 3.41
N PHE A 256 -1.65 -11.35 4.42
CA PHE A 256 -2.24 -12.68 4.24
C PHE A 256 -3.28 -12.68 3.11
N PHE A 257 -4.18 -11.71 3.11
CA PHE A 257 -5.18 -11.58 2.04
C PHE A 257 -4.54 -11.31 0.68
N LEU A 258 -3.47 -10.54 0.62
CA LEU A 258 -2.80 -10.23 -0.63
C LEU A 258 -2.14 -11.47 -1.26
N TYR A 259 -1.43 -12.27 -0.47
CA TYR A 259 -0.59 -13.34 -1.00
C TYR A 259 -1.24 -14.73 -0.93
N TRP A 260 -2.06 -15.00 0.09
CA TRP A 260 -2.53 -16.37 0.35
C TRP A 260 -4.02 -16.57 0.16
N LEU A 261 -4.84 -15.50 0.13
CA LEU A 261 -6.30 -15.67 -0.04
C LEU A 261 -6.65 -16.48 -1.30
N PRO A 262 -6.10 -16.19 -2.51
CA PRO A 262 -6.44 -16.98 -3.70
C PRO A 262 -6.13 -18.46 -3.53
N TYR A 263 -4.93 -18.77 -3.03
CA TYR A 263 -4.53 -20.15 -2.80
C TYR A 263 -5.36 -20.83 -1.70
N TYR A 264 -5.65 -20.12 -0.61
CA TYR A 264 -6.54 -20.61 0.46
C TYR A 264 -7.92 -21.03 -0.08
N LEU A 265 -8.50 -20.22 -0.95
CA LEU A 265 -9.81 -20.50 -1.56
C LEU A 265 -9.79 -21.76 -2.44
N GLN A 266 -8.69 -22.04 -3.10
CA GLN A 266 -8.51 -23.26 -3.87
C GLN A 266 -8.18 -24.46 -2.99
N ALA A 267 -7.19 -24.35 -2.12
CA ALA A 267 -6.64 -25.46 -1.35
C ALA A 267 -7.54 -25.89 -0.17
N ALA A 268 -8.18 -24.93 0.52
CA ALA A 268 -8.99 -25.19 1.70
C ALA A 268 -10.50 -25.19 1.44
N ARG A 269 -10.95 -24.45 0.42
CA ARG A 269 -12.38 -24.34 0.08
C ARG A 269 -12.74 -25.02 -1.24
N HIS A 270 -11.76 -25.62 -1.92
CA HIS A 270 -11.91 -26.38 -3.16
C HIS A 270 -12.63 -25.64 -4.28
N LEU A 271 -12.49 -24.30 -4.31
CA LEU A 271 -13.11 -23.47 -5.35
C LEU A 271 -12.39 -23.66 -6.68
N SER A 272 -13.15 -23.65 -7.76
CA SER A 272 -12.60 -23.63 -9.10
C SER A 272 -11.74 -22.36 -9.31
N PHE A 273 -10.76 -22.41 -10.20
CA PHE A 273 -9.88 -21.31 -10.49
C PHE A 273 -10.67 -20.02 -10.90
N ARG A 274 -11.75 -20.21 -11.68
CA ARG A 274 -12.61 -19.08 -12.09
C ARG A 274 -13.38 -18.48 -10.92
N THR A 275 -14.00 -19.29 -10.08
CA THR A 275 -14.76 -18.85 -8.91
C THR A 275 -13.86 -18.19 -7.87
N MET A 276 -12.65 -18.73 -7.64
CA MET A 276 -11.63 -18.15 -6.77
C MET A 276 -11.29 -16.71 -7.18
N GLY A 277 -11.13 -16.46 -8.49
CA GLY A 277 -10.79 -15.10 -8.97
C GLY A 277 -11.82 -14.06 -8.55
N PHE A 278 -13.12 -14.36 -8.71
CA PHE A 278 -14.20 -13.45 -8.27
C PHE A 278 -14.26 -13.31 -6.75
N TYR A 279 -14.15 -14.42 -6.02
CA TYR A 279 -14.23 -14.38 -4.56
C TYR A 279 -13.03 -13.72 -3.90
N THR A 280 -11.87 -13.75 -4.53
CA THR A 280 -10.69 -13.00 -4.06
C THR A 280 -10.92 -11.49 -4.07
N SER A 281 -11.72 -10.97 -4.99
CA SER A 281 -12.01 -9.53 -5.09
C SER A 281 -12.91 -9.02 -3.97
N VAL A 282 -13.83 -9.86 -3.46
CA VAL A 282 -14.88 -9.41 -2.53
C VAL A 282 -14.29 -8.81 -1.24
N PRO A 283 -13.34 -9.42 -0.53
CA PRO A 283 -12.74 -8.81 0.66
C PRO A 283 -12.07 -7.45 0.40
N TRP A 284 -11.51 -7.25 -0.80
CA TRP A 284 -10.88 -5.98 -1.17
C TRP A 284 -11.89 -4.84 -1.38
N ILE A 285 -13.12 -5.14 -1.77
CA ILE A 285 -14.21 -4.14 -1.78
C ILE A 285 -14.51 -3.69 -0.35
N PHE A 286 -14.52 -4.65 0.59
CA PHE A 286 -14.79 -4.35 2.00
C PHE A 286 -13.68 -3.53 2.67
N ILE A 287 -12.39 -3.74 2.33
CA ILE A 287 -11.32 -2.89 2.90
C ILE A 287 -11.44 -1.45 2.41
N VAL A 288 -11.82 -1.24 1.15
CA VAL A 288 -12.07 0.10 0.61
C VAL A 288 -13.17 0.78 1.42
N ALA A 289 -14.30 0.10 1.62
CA ALA A 289 -15.40 0.60 2.45
C ALA A 289 -14.94 0.88 3.89
N GLY A 290 -14.14 -0.02 4.48
CA GLY A 290 -13.58 0.11 5.83
C GLY A 290 -12.69 1.34 5.99
N VAL A 291 -11.78 1.58 5.03
CA VAL A 291 -10.88 2.75 5.02
C VAL A 291 -11.66 4.07 5.02
N PHE A 292 -12.67 4.19 4.18
CA PHE A 292 -13.51 5.40 4.14
C PHE A 292 -14.40 5.54 5.39
N SER A 293 -15.00 4.45 5.84
CA SER A 293 -15.85 4.44 7.04
C SER A 293 -15.07 4.82 8.29
N ALA A 294 -13.83 4.36 8.43
CA ALA A 294 -12.96 4.66 9.56
C ALA A 294 -12.67 6.17 9.67
N GLY A 295 -12.32 6.81 8.55
CA GLY A 295 -12.10 8.25 8.51
C GLY A 295 -13.34 9.04 8.91
N ALA A 296 -14.48 8.73 8.26
CA ALA A 296 -15.75 9.38 8.54
C ALA A 296 -16.21 9.20 10.01
N LEU A 297 -16.05 7.98 10.56
CA LEU A 297 -16.39 7.69 11.96
C LEU A 297 -15.49 8.47 12.92
N SER A 298 -14.18 8.49 12.68
CA SER A 298 -13.23 9.24 13.50
C SER A 298 -13.55 10.72 13.51
N ASP A 299 -13.82 11.33 12.35
CA ASP A 299 -14.18 12.73 12.22
C ASP A 299 -15.51 13.06 12.93
N LEU A 300 -16.51 12.17 12.81
CA LEU A 300 -17.78 12.31 13.50
C LEU A 300 -17.61 12.30 15.04
N LEU A 301 -16.80 11.38 15.56
CA LEU A 301 -16.54 11.28 17.01
C LEU A 301 -15.80 12.53 17.51
N LEU A 302 -14.81 13.03 16.76
CA LEU A 302 -14.08 14.25 17.12
C LEU A 302 -15.01 15.47 17.12
N ARG A 303 -15.92 15.60 16.12
CA ARG A 303 -16.93 16.67 16.08
C ARG A 303 -17.91 16.60 17.26
N LYS A 304 -18.20 15.41 17.77
CA LYS A 304 -19.03 15.19 18.97
C LYS A 304 -18.26 15.41 20.28
N GLY A 305 -17.02 15.87 20.26
CA GLY A 305 -16.20 16.20 21.43
C GLY A 305 -15.50 15.00 22.10
N PHE A 306 -15.46 13.84 21.46
CA PHE A 306 -14.68 12.72 21.99
C PHE A 306 -13.18 13.01 21.86
N SER A 307 -12.35 12.47 22.81
CA SER A 307 -10.90 12.59 22.75
C SER A 307 -10.33 11.87 21.53
N ARG A 308 -9.12 12.26 21.10
CA ARG A 308 -8.40 11.59 20.00
C ARG A 308 -8.21 10.10 20.27
N TYR A 309 -7.94 9.75 21.53
CA TYR A 309 -7.85 8.35 21.95
C TYR A 309 -9.13 7.57 21.63
N LYS A 310 -10.30 8.08 22.02
CA LYS A 310 -11.59 7.43 21.75
C LYS A 310 -11.92 7.41 20.26
N ALA A 311 -11.66 8.49 19.55
CA ALA A 311 -12.02 8.63 18.14
C ALA A 311 -11.09 7.87 17.18
N ARG A 312 -9.85 7.52 17.60
CA ARG A 312 -8.86 6.86 16.73
C ARG A 312 -8.40 5.53 17.28
N ASN A 313 -7.83 5.50 18.51
CA ASN A 313 -7.27 4.26 19.08
C ASN A 313 -8.34 3.19 19.33
N LEU A 314 -9.45 3.56 20.01
CA LEU A 314 -10.52 2.60 20.24
C LEU A 314 -11.17 2.15 18.94
N VAL A 315 -11.31 3.04 17.95
CA VAL A 315 -11.83 2.68 16.63
C VAL A 315 -10.91 1.69 15.91
N CYS A 316 -9.58 1.87 16.00
CA CYS A 316 -8.62 0.88 15.49
C CYS A 316 -8.72 -0.46 16.23
N ALA A 317 -8.72 -0.40 17.57
CA ALA A 317 -8.76 -1.61 18.40
C ALA A 317 -10.06 -2.40 18.19
N THR A 318 -11.23 -1.73 18.14
CA THR A 318 -12.51 -2.39 17.87
C THR A 318 -12.57 -2.95 16.44
N GLY A 319 -12.03 -2.23 15.45
CA GLY A 319 -11.90 -2.74 14.08
C GLY A 319 -11.10 -4.04 14.04
N LEU A 320 -9.94 -4.06 14.67
CA LEU A 320 -9.12 -5.28 14.76
C LEU A 320 -9.80 -6.40 15.57
N ALA A 321 -10.50 -6.05 16.65
CA ALA A 321 -11.22 -7.06 17.44
C ALA A 321 -12.32 -7.75 16.60
N ILE A 322 -13.12 -6.98 15.87
CA ILE A 322 -14.11 -7.53 14.95
C ILE A 322 -13.43 -8.35 13.83
N SER A 323 -12.30 -7.87 13.31
CA SER A 323 -11.51 -8.59 12.30
C SER A 323 -11.05 -9.96 12.84
N ALA A 324 -10.49 -10.01 14.07
CA ALA A 324 -10.06 -11.26 14.69
C ALA A 324 -11.22 -12.25 14.89
N VAL A 325 -12.36 -11.78 15.41
CA VAL A 325 -13.56 -12.60 15.57
C VAL A 325 -14.04 -13.11 14.22
N ALA A 326 -14.10 -12.26 13.19
CA ALA A 326 -14.52 -12.66 11.86
C ALA A 326 -13.58 -13.72 11.23
N LEU A 327 -12.25 -13.62 11.45
CA LEU A 327 -11.31 -14.66 11.03
C LEU A 327 -11.60 -16.01 11.70
N VAL A 328 -11.85 -16.00 13.01
CA VAL A 328 -12.20 -17.25 13.73
C VAL A 328 -13.53 -17.82 13.22
N LEU A 329 -14.57 -16.99 13.06
CA LEU A 329 -15.86 -17.42 12.55
C LEU A 329 -15.78 -17.93 11.10
N SER A 330 -14.85 -17.42 10.30
CA SER A 330 -14.62 -17.93 8.95
C SER A 330 -14.17 -19.38 8.93
N THR A 331 -13.49 -19.87 9.97
CA THR A 331 -13.00 -21.26 10.03
C THR A 331 -14.11 -22.28 10.23
N ILE A 332 -15.20 -21.90 10.90
CA ILE A 332 -16.36 -22.75 11.17
C ILE A 332 -17.47 -22.60 10.11
N ALA A 333 -17.33 -21.68 9.18
CA ALA A 333 -18.28 -21.49 8.10
C ALA A 333 -18.29 -22.69 7.17
N THR A 334 -19.45 -23.33 7.01
CA THR A 334 -19.64 -24.53 6.21
C THR A 334 -19.72 -24.23 4.71
N SER A 335 -20.32 -23.09 4.33
CA SER A 335 -20.44 -22.69 2.94
C SER A 335 -19.29 -21.77 2.51
N ALA A 336 -18.88 -21.87 1.23
CA ALA A 336 -17.87 -21.00 0.65
C ALA A 336 -18.30 -19.52 0.70
N VAL A 337 -19.58 -19.24 0.46
CA VAL A 337 -20.15 -17.86 0.55
C VAL A 337 -20.05 -17.33 1.98
N GLY A 338 -20.45 -18.11 2.98
CA GLY A 338 -20.36 -17.73 4.39
C GLY A 338 -18.91 -17.47 4.82
N ASN A 339 -17.96 -18.32 4.36
CA ASN A 339 -16.53 -18.12 4.61
C ASN A 339 -16.04 -16.78 4.02
N ILE A 340 -16.37 -16.51 2.75
CA ILE A 340 -15.97 -15.25 2.09
C ILE A 340 -16.57 -14.03 2.76
N LEU A 341 -17.80 -14.09 3.21
CA LEU A 341 -18.43 -12.97 3.92
C LEU A 341 -17.70 -12.65 5.23
N TRP A 342 -17.34 -13.68 6.02
CA TRP A 342 -16.55 -13.48 7.23
C TRP A 342 -15.15 -12.95 6.92
N LEU A 343 -14.47 -13.48 5.91
CA LEU A 343 -13.16 -12.97 5.45
C LEU A 343 -13.27 -11.53 4.94
N SER A 344 -14.36 -11.18 4.27
CA SER A 344 -14.60 -9.83 3.79
C SER A 344 -14.82 -8.85 4.95
N LEU A 345 -15.58 -9.27 5.96
CA LEU A 345 -15.72 -8.48 7.19
C LEU A 345 -14.37 -8.31 7.89
N ALA A 346 -13.58 -9.39 7.98
CA ALA A 346 -12.26 -9.34 8.62
C ALA A 346 -11.33 -8.33 7.93
N LEU A 347 -11.20 -8.40 6.60
CA LEU A 347 -10.36 -7.47 5.85
C LEU A 347 -10.93 -6.03 5.87
N GLY A 348 -12.25 -5.89 5.76
CA GLY A 348 -12.93 -4.60 5.85
C GLY A 348 -12.65 -3.87 7.16
N MET A 349 -12.72 -4.60 8.27
CA MET A 349 -12.46 -4.04 9.60
C MET A 349 -10.96 -3.78 9.86
N ALA A 350 -10.04 -4.51 9.21
CA ALA A 350 -8.62 -4.19 9.17
C ALA A 350 -8.33 -2.88 8.40
N GLY A 351 -9.23 -2.42 7.55
CA GLY A 351 -9.18 -1.11 6.90
C GLY A 351 -9.23 0.09 7.88
N PHE A 352 -9.82 -0.10 9.06
CA PHE A 352 -9.92 0.95 10.09
C PHE A 352 -8.53 1.42 10.56
N PRO A 353 -7.67 0.55 11.09
CA PRO A 353 -6.33 0.94 11.48
C PRO A 353 -5.44 1.30 10.27
N GLN A 354 -5.69 0.74 9.09
CA GLN A 354 -4.93 1.07 7.88
C GLN A 354 -4.94 2.59 7.60
N THR A 355 -6.05 3.26 7.86
CA THR A 355 -6.18 4.71 7.67
C THR A 355 -5.81 5.49 8.93
N LEU A 356 -6.37 5.11 10.08
CA LEU A 356 -6.26 5.91 11.30
C LEU A 356 -4.87 5.89 11.91
N SER A 357 -4.04 4.88 11.62
CA SER A 357 -2.64 4.84 12.10
C SER A 357 -1.82 6.03 11.60
N TRP A 358 -2.04 6.48 10.37
CA TRP A 358 -1.38 7.67 9.84
C TRP A 358 -1.84 8.95 10.56
N SER A 359 -3.12 9.00 10.93
CA SER A 359 -3.64 10.11 11.75
C SER A 359 -3.06 10.08 13.17
N ILE A 360 -2.95 8.89 13.78
CA ILE A 360 -2.32 8.70 15.09
C ILE A 360 -0.84 9.10 15.04
N SER A 361 -0.11 8.70 14.00
CA SER A 361 1.30 9.07 13.83
C SER A 361 1.50 10.59 13.73
N THR A 362 0.52 11.29 13.13
CA THR A 362 0.52 12.75 13.04
C THR A 362 0.25 13.39 14.41
N ASP A 363 -0.71 12.86 15.17
CA ASP A 363 -1.06 13.38 16.49
C ASP A 363 0.09 13.29 17.48
N ILE A 364 0.72 12.10 17.57
CA ILE A 364 1.82 11.87 18.53
C ILE A 364 3.15 12.42 18.03
N GLY A 365 3.38 12.45 16.71
CA GLY A 365 4.65 12.84 16.09
C GLY A 365 4.82 14.35 15.89
N GLN A 366 3.74 15.10 15.75
CA GLN A 366 3.74 16.56 15.48
C GLN A 366 4.76 16.96 14.41
N GLN A 367 5.83 17.70 14.76
CA GLN A 367 6.89 18.09 13.83
C GLN A 367 7.69 16.91 13.28
N PHE A 368 7.68 15.76 13.95
CA PHE A 368 8.35 14.51 13.56
C PHE A 368 7.39 13.45 13.01
N THR A 369 6.23 13.85 12.51
CA THR A 369 5.21 12.96 11.91
C THR A 369 5.82 11.98 10.90
N SER A 370 6.73 12.47 10.03
CA SER A 370 7.39 11.61 9.04
C SER A 370 8.24 10.52 9.69
N THR A 371 8.97 10.85 10.77
CA THR A 371 9.79 9.87 11.50
C THR A 371 8.94 8.80 12.17
N VAL A 372 7.86 9.22 12.86
CA VAL A 372 6.93 8.30 13.53
C VAL A 372 6.19 7.42 12.51
N GLY A 373 5.71 8.02 11.41
CA GLY A 373 5.06 7.28 10.32
C GLY A 373 5.99 6.28 9.64
N SER A 374 7.24 6.64 9.40
CA SER A 374 8.24 5.73 8.81
C SER A 374 8.58 4.57 9.76
N TRP A 375 8.72 4.84 11.06
CA TRP A 375 8.93 3.81 12.09
C TRP A 375 7.76 2.82 12.12
N MET A 376 6.54 3.32 12.21
CA MET A 376 5.33 2.53 12.15
C MET A 376 5.28 1.66 10.88
N ASN A 377 5.53 2.27 9.73
CA ASN A 377 5.47 1.59 8.44
C ASN A 377 6.55 0.52 8.28
N MET A 378 7.75 0.74 8.80
CA MET A 378 8.83 -0.25 8.82
C MET A 378 8.39 -1.54 9.55
N TRP A 379 7.77 -1.43 10.71
CA TRP A 379 7.26 -2.59 11.46
C TRP A 379 6.12 -3.30 10.70
N GLY A 380 5.28 -2.55 10.02
CA GLY A 380 4.29 -3.13 9.11
C GLY A 380 4.92 -3.94 7.97
N PHE A 381 6.01 -3.43 7.36
CA PHE A 381 6.73 -4.16 6.32
C PHE A 381 7.51 -5.37 6.84
N ILE A 382 7.96 -5.36 8.10
CA ILE A 382 8.50 -6.57 8.75
C ILE A 382 7.42 -7.65 8.80
N ALA A 383 6.19 -7.32 9.23
CA ALA A 383 5.06 -8.26 9.16
C ALA A 383 4.81 -8.76 7.74
N ALA A 384 4.79 -7.84 6.77
CA ALA A 384 4.61 -8.16 5.35
C ALA A 384 5.65 -9.15 4.79
N SER A 385 6.87 -9.11 5.32
CA SER A 385 7.96 -10.01 4.92
C SER A 385 7.87 -11.39 5.57
N ILE A 386 7.27 -11.48 6.75
CA ILE A 386 7.19 -12.74 7.53
C ILE A 386 5.99 -13.59 7.10
N VAL A 387 4.84 -12.97 6.91
CA VAL A 387 3.55 -13.66 6.60
C VAL A 387 3.65 -14.64 5.44
N PRO A 388 4.28 -14.30 4.30
CA PRO A 388 4.31 -15.21 3.14
C PRO A 388 4.97 -16.56 3.44
N THR A 389 5.97 -16.60 4.32
CA THR A 389 6.65 -17.84 4.71
C THR A 389 5.98 -18.53 5.88
N VAL A 390 5.51 -17.81 6.89
CA VAL A 390 4.92 -18.37 8.11
C VAL A 390 3.56 -19.03 7.82
N ALA A 391 2.72 -18.41 7.02
CA ALA A 391 1.40 -18.94 6.71
C ALA A 391 1.42 -20.39 6.16
N PRO A 392 2.20 -20.72 5.13
CA PRO A 392 2.25 -22.11 4.62
C PRO A 392 2.97 -23.09 5.55
N ILE A 393 3.90 -22.63 6.42
CA ILE A 393 4.49 -23.49 7.46
C ILE A 393 3.40 -23.94 8.45
N VAL A 394 2.59 -23.00 8.94
CA VAL A 394 1.44 -23.32 9.81
C VAL A 394 0.44 -24.21 9.07
N ALA A 395 0.13 -23.89 7.82
CA ALA A 395 -0.81 -24.65 7.00
C ALA A 395 -0.36 -26.10 6.78
N LYS A 396 0.94 -26.33 6.60
CA LYS A 396 1.52 -27.67 6.42
C LYS A 396 1.35 -28.55 7.67
N SER A 397 1.49 -27.96 8.86
CA SER A 397 1.45 -28.71 10.13
C SER A 397 0.05 -28.86 10.69
N TYR A 398 -0.81 -27.85 10.51
CA TYR A 398 -2.09 -27.73 11.21
C TYR A 398 -3.28 -27.40 10.29
N GLY A 399 -3.04 -27.25 8.99
CA GLY A 399 -4.09 -26.90 8.02
C GLY A 399 -4.35 -25.40 7.90
N TRP A 400 -5.04 -25.02 6.83
CA TRP A 400 -5.28 -23.60 6.48
C TRP A 400 -6.22 -22.88 7.46
N ASN A 401 -7.14 -23.59 8.12
CA ASN A 401 -8.00 -22.96 9.14
C ASN A 401 -7.18 -22.45 10.33
N GLN A 402 -6.11 -23.18 10.72
CA GLN A 402 -5.23 -22.73 11.79
C GLN A 402 -4.42 -21.47 11.41
N VAL A 403 -4.12 -21.28 10.12
CA VAL A 403 -3.50 -20.03 9.66
C VAL A 403 -4.39 -18.83 9.99
N LEU A 404 -5.71 -18.94 9.81
CA LEU A 404 -6.66 -17.86 10.15
C LEU A 404 -6.72 -17.61 11.67
N ILE A 405 -6.62 -18.66 12.48
CA ILE A 405 -6.56 -18.54 13.95
C ILE A 405 -5.25 -17.87 14.39
N VAL A 406 -4.11 -18.24 13.79
CA VAL A 406 -2.82 -17.57 14.04
C VAL A 406 -2.89 -16.10 13.63
N ASN A 407 -3.49 -15.77 12.49
CA ASN A 407 -3.73 -14.39 12.10
C ASN A 407 -4.55 -13.63 13.16
N ALA A 408 -5.64 -14.24 13.66
CA ALA A 408 -6.44 -13.66 14.74
C ALA A 408 -5.60 -13.43 16.02
N GLY A 409 -4.71 -14.36 16.36
CA GLY A 409 -3.78 -14.23 17.49
C GLY A 409 -2.80 -13.06 17.31
N VAL A 410 -2.23 -12.87 16.12
CA VAL A 410 -1.33 -11.73 15.84
C VAL A 410 -2.10 -10.40 15.86
N ILE A 411 -3.35 -10.39 15.42
CA ILE A 411 -4.22 -9.21 15.52
C ILE A 411 -4.38 -8.76 16.99
N VAL A 412 -4.43 -9.68 17.95
CA VAL A 412 -4.51 -9.33 19.40
C VAL A 412 -3.30 -8.48 19.81
N LEU A 413 -2.10 -8.77 19.31
CA LEU A 413 -0.93 -7.91 19.55
C LEU A 413 -1.15 -6.51 18.97
N GLY A 414 -1.75 -6.41 17.78
CA GLY A 414 -2.14 -5.13 17.18
C GLY A 414 -3.15 -4.36 18.03
N ILE A 415 -4.17 -5.04 18.56
CA ILE A 415 -5.17 -4.45 19.48
C ILE A 415 -4.48 -3.87 20.72
N ILE A 416 -3.61 -4.66 21.37
CA ILE A 416 -2.83 -4.22 22.52
C ILE A 416 -2.00 -2.98 22.15
N GLY A 417 -1.36 -2.99 20.96
CA GLY A 417 -0.62 -1.85 20.47
C GLY A 417 -1.48 -0.58 20.46
N TYR A 418 -2.64 -0.59 19.81
CA TYR A 418 -3.50 0.60 19.73
C TYR A 418 -4.05 1.04 21.09
N LEU A 419 -4.34 0.13 21.99
CA LEU A 419 -4.80 0.47 23.34
C LEU A 419 -3.70 1.11 24.21
N LEU A 420 -2.43 0.83 23.92
CA LEU A 420 -1.29 1.35 24.65
C LEU A 420 -0.81 2.74 24.21
N ILE A 421 -1.26 3.24 23.03
CA ILE A 421 -0.85 4.55 22.52
C ILE A 421 -1.60 5.64 23.28
N LYS A 422 -0.88 6.65 23.77
CA LYS A 422 -1.45 7.86 24.37
C LYS A 422 -1.60 8.96 23.32
N THR A 423 -2.60 8.86 22.44
CA THR A 423 -2.76 9.78 21.29
C THR A 423 -3.10 11.22 21.71
N ASP A 424 -3.69 11.41 22.89
CA ASP A 424 -3.97 12.74 23.44
C ASP A 424 -2.70 13.45 23.95
N GLN A 425 -1.56 12.71 24.05
CA GLN A 425 -0.26 13.24 24.49
C GLN A 425 0.78 13.05 23.39
N PRO A 426 1.37 14.14 22.84
CA PRO A 426 2.45 14.01 21.89
C PRO A 426 3.69 13.35 22.51
N LEU A 427 4.54 12.77 21.68
CA LEU A 427 5.83 12.25 22.09
C LEU A 427 6.70 13.39 22.66
N ARG A 428 7.42 13.10 23.75
CA ARG A 428 8.38 14.06 24.32
C ARG A 428 9.50 14.31 23.31
N MET A 429 9.84 15.57 23.12
CA MET A 429 10.79 16.02 22.08
C MET A 429 12.07 16.63 22.67
N SER A 430 12.04 16.92 23.97
CA SER A 430 13.19 17.37 24.81
C SER A 430 13.12 16.66 26.14
N GLU A 431 14.24 16.55 26.83
CA GLU A 431 14.33 16.07 28.21
C GLU A 431 13.69 17.05 29.18
#